data_cbaa9dd07bf4826ff76a3c23822111d6
#
_entry.id   cbaa9dd07bf4826ff76a3c23822111d6
#
_cell.length_a   1.000
_cell.length_b   1.000
_cell.length_c   1.000
_cell.angle_alpha   90.00
_cell.angle_beta   90.00
_cell.angle_gamma   90.00
#
_symmetry.space_group_name_H-M   'P 1'
#
loop_
_entity.id
_entity.type
_entity.pdbx_description
1 polymer ?
#
loop_
_entity_poly.entity_id
_entity_poly.type
_entity_poly.pdbx_seq_one_letter_code
_entity_poly.pdbx_strand_id
1 'polypeptide(L)'
;MSFTTFEFFLFIAAAVIIYYVIPKKLQWIWLLIISYVYYASYDISTVWMLLLTTYVTYRGGILLDRLNEQKPQDGISREEKKDFKKNIVRKKKKIVLAMVLIAFGMLGIMKYTNFMLGNIDAVLRLFGSGKQIGILNLTLPLGISFYTFQSISYVVDVYRGKHKAQGNFFKHALFVSFFPQLLQGPIGRYERLGSQLYEGHSYNLKELQFGVQRILWGFFKKMVLADRVNAAVLLIFHNYWNYGGWYNVLGVLLYSIQLYADFSGGIDIVIGIAQMFGITMDENFRQPYFSRSISEFWRRWHITLGTWMKDYIFYPFSLSKSMAKFGKWSKKKFGNNVGKLLPVGLADILVFFVVGVWHGAAWKYIMYGIYNGVIVAGSGMLAPVYAKIQEKLHINPKKWWYQGFCIIRTFILVNIGFYFDMANDLRAANAMLVQTVTKAHISQLSMAAVKAVGLTSQDLLIVIAGCIIIFVVSLLKENGINIRETIASYNIVIRWIIYIVFIMFILIYGSTSTTSDFIYANF
;
A
#
# COMPACT_ATOMS: atom_id res chain seq x y z
N MET A 1 -0.83 3.17 21.06
CA MET A 1 -0.40 1.74 21.19
C MET A 1 0.15 1.26 19.86
N SER A 2 1.43 0.89 19.78
CA SER A 2 2.00 0.26 18.58
C SER A 2 1.69 -1.24 18.57
N PHE A 3 1.64 -1.89 17.39
CA PHE A 3 1.38 -3.34 17.26
C PHE A 3 2.44 -4.22 17.94
N THR A 4 3.61 -3.69 18.23
CA THR A 4 4.74 -4.41 18.84
C THR A 4 4.79 -4.29 20.36
N THR A 5 3.86 -3.56 21.00
CA THR A 5 3.86 -3.34 22.46
C THR A 5 3.05 -4.40 23.20
N PHE A 6 3.43 -4.65 24.46
CA PHE A 6 2.72 -5.61 25.31
C PHE A 6 1.27 -5.17 25.58
N GLU A 7 1.04 -3.87 25.74
CA GLU A 7 -0.29 -3.29 25.93
C GLU A 7 -1.21 -3.60 24.74
N PHE A 8 -0.65 -3.63 23.53
CA PHE A 8 -1.42 -4.00 22.34
C PHE A 8 -1.84 -5.47 22.37
N PHE A 9 -0.98 -6.38 22.81
CA PHE A 9 -1.34 -7.80 22.95
C PHE A 9 -2.45 -8.00 23.98
N LEU A 10 -2.38 -7.32 25.13
CA LEU A 10 -3.44 -7.35 26.13
C LEU A 10 -4.75 -6.78 25.59
N PHE A 11 -4.66 -5.67 24.85
CA PHE A 11 -5.82 -5.05 24.20
C PHE A 11 -6.49 -6.02 23.23
N ILE A 12 -5.73 -6.68 22.34
CA ILE A 12 -6.29 -7.65 21.37
C ILE A 12 -6.87 -8.86 22.09
N ALA A 13 -6.19 -9.42 23.10
CA ALA A 13 -6.69 -10.56 23.86
C ALA A 13 -8.05 -10.22 24.51
N ALA A 14 -8.13 -9.11 25.20
CA ALA A 14 -9.38 -8.63 25.83
C ALA A 14 -10.46 -8.36 24.76
N ALA A 15 -10.09 -7.71 23.65
CA ALA A 15 -11.01 -7.38 22.58
C ALA A 15 -11.66 -8.63 21.95
N VAL A 16 -10.88 -9.68 21.69
CA VAL A 16 -11.35 -10.96 21.11
C VAL A 16 -12.21 -11.73 22.12
N ILE A 17 -11.79 -11.81 23.39
CA ILE A 17 -12.57 -12.51 24.43
C ILE A 17 -13.94 -11.87 24.57
N ILE A 18 -14.01 -10.56 24.78
CA ILE A 18 -15.27 -9.83 24.93
C ILE A 18 -16.14 -9.99 23.67
N TYR A 19 -15.54 -9.90 22.48
CA TYR A 19 -16.26 -10.04 21.22
C TYR A 19 -17.07 -11.35 21.12
N TYR A 20 -16.52 -12.47 21.56
CA TYR A 20 -17.21 -13.77 21.50
C TYR A 20 -18.10 -14.06 22.71
N VAL A 21 -17.95 -13.32 23.82
CA VAL A 21 -18.82 -13.41 25.00
C VAL A 21 -20.12 -12.63 24.82
N ILE A 22 -20.07 -11.48 24.14
CA ILE A 22 -21.27 -10.64 23.93
C ILE A 22 -22.21 -11.22 22.87
N PRO A 23 -23.51 -10.89 22.93
CA PRO A 23 -24.46 -11.30 21.90
C PRO A 23 -24.06 -10.83 20.51
N LYS A 24 -24.22 -11.68 19.48
CA LYS A 24 -23.84 -11.39 18.10
C LYS A 24 -24.37 -10.04 17.58
N LYS A 25 -25.57 -9.65 17.97
CA LYS A 25 -26.19 -8.36 17.61
C LYS A 25 -25.40 -7.14 18.09
N LEU A 26 -24.58 -7.29 19.11
CA LEU A 26 -23.79 -6.22 19.72
C LEU A 26 -22.31 -6.23 19.28
N GLN A 27 -21.86 -7.28 18.59
CA GLN A 27 -20.45 -7.43 18.21
C GLN A 27 -19.94 -6.26 17.35
N TRP A 28 -20.75 -5.77 16.41
CA TRP A 28 -20.37 -4.61 15.60
C TRP A 28 -20.23 -3.33 16.41
N ILE A 29 -21.02 -3.16 17.50
CA ILE A 29 -20.90 -2.01 18.42
C ILE A 29 -19.58 -2.12 19.17
N TRP A 30 -19.22 -3.34 19.63
CA TRP A 30 -17.95 -3.58 20.28
C TRP A 30 -16.77 -3.27 19.37
N LEU A 31 -16.80 -3.72 18.10
CA LEU A 31 -15.79 -3.38 17.11
C LEU A 31 -15.67 -1.86 16.90
N LEU A 32 -16.79 -1.13 16.88
CA LEU A 32 -16.80 0.33 16.79
C LEU A 32 -16.10 0.97 18.00
N ILE A 33 -16.48 0.55 19.20
CA ILE A 33 -15.90 1.09 20.45
C ILE A 33 -14.38 0.88 20.48
N ILE A 34 -13.92 -0.35 20.27
CA ILE A 34 -12.48 -0.65 20.30
C ILE A 34 -11.70 0.04 19.18
N SER A 35 -12.34 0.28 18.02
CA SER A 35 -11.71 1.04 16.92
C SER A 35 -11.45 2.49 17.32
N TYR A 36 -12.41 3.16 17.95
CA TYR A 36 -12.21 4.53 18.42
C TYR A 36 -11.30 4.61 19.64
N VAL A 37 -11.37 3.63 20.56
CA VAL A 37 -10.42 3.52 21.70
C VAL A 37 -8.99 3.37 21.19
N TYR A 38 -8.77 2.48 20.22
CA TYR A 38 -7.45 2.30 19.61
C TYR A 38 -6.94 3.58 18.95
N TYR A 39 -7.78 4.23 18.13
CA TYR A 39 -7.41 5.48 17.47
C TYR A 39 -7.08 6.59 18.48
N ALA A 40 -7.94 6.78 19.49
CA ALA A 40 -7.74 7.80 20.53
C ALA A 40 -6.50 7.53 21.38
N SER A 41 -6.13 6.26 21.61
CA SER A 41 -4.90 5.89 22.32
C SER A 41 -3.61 6.23 21.56
N TYR A 42 -3.71 6.44 20.25
CA TYR A 42 -2.58 6.89 19.42
C TYR A 42 -2.49 8.42 19.41
N ASP A 43 -3.57 9.09 19.03
CA ASP A 43 -3.67 10.55 19.04
C ASP A 43 -5.13 11.01 19.16
N ILE A 44 -5.51 11.47 20.34
CA ILE A 44 -6.87 11.96 20.61
C ILE A 44 -7.14 13.28 19.86
N SER A 45 -6.11 14.08 19.61
CA SER A 45 -6.26 15.41 19.01
C SER A 45 -6.75 15.35 17.56
N THR A 46 -6.57 14.22 16.87
CA THR A 46 -6.93 14.03 15.47
C THR A 46 -8.24 13.24 15.25
N VAL A 47 -8.88 12.75 16.32
CA VAL A 47 -10.15 11.99 16.25
C VAL A 47 -11.25 12.75 15.50
N TRP A 48 -11.31 14.08 15.66
CA TRP A 48 -12.31 14.92 14.97
C TRP A 48 -12.19 14.86 13.45
N MET A 49 -10.98 14.67 12.89
CA MET A 49 -10.79 14.54 11.44
C MET A 49 -11.37 13.23 10.90
N LEU A 50 -11.19 12.14 11.65
CA LEU A 50 -11.82 10.85 11.35
C LEU A 50 -13.35 10.97 11.40
N LEU A 51 -13.89 11.62 12.44
CA LEU A 51 -15.32 11.88 12.58
C LEU A 51 -15.88 12.77 11.46
N LEU A 52 -15.16 13.84 11.09
CA LEU A 52 -15.55 14.74 10.00
C LEU A 52 -15.59 13.99 8.67
N THR A 53 -14.56 13.22 8.34
CA THR A 53 -14.53 12.39 7.12
C THR A 53 -15.69 11.40 7.11
N THR A 54 -15.93 10.73 8.23
CA THR A 54 -17.05 9.80 8.40
C THR A 54 -18.41 10.48 8.16
N TYR A 55 -18.64 11.63 8.80
CA TYR A 55 -19.90 12.37 8.67
C TYR A 55 -20.14 12.85 7.24
N VAL A 56 -19.12 13.47 6.65
CA VAL A 56 -19.19 14.02 5.29
C VAL A 56 -19.51 12.91 4.28
N THR A 57 -18.79 11.79 4.34
CA THR A 57 -18.98 10.68 3.39
C THR A 57 -20.28 9.91 3.63
N TYR A 58 -20.73 9.77 4.89
CA TYR A 58 -22.06 9.27 5.22
C TYR A 58 -23.17 10.12 4.60
N ARG A 59 -23.15 11.45 4.83
CA ARG A 59 -24.14 12.37 4.27
C ARG A 59 -24.09 12.40 2.75
N GLY A 60 -22.91 12.40 2.17
CA GLY A 60 -22.71 12.31 0.73
C GLY A 60 -23.33 11.03 0.13
N GLY A 61 -23.08 9.88 0.77
CA GLY A 61 -23.67 8.61 0.38
C GLY A 61 -25.21 8.64 0.38
N ILE A 62 -25.83 9.11 1.47
CA ILE A 62 -27.31 9.23 1.58
C ILE A 62 -27.88 10.16 0.50
N LEU A 63 -27.23 11.30 0.25
CA LEU A 63 -27.70 12.24 -0.80
C LEU A 63 -27.59 11.62 -2.20
N LEU A 64 -26.54 10.88 -2.49
CA LEU A 64 -26.35 10.17 -3.76
C LEU A 64 -27.38 9.07 -3.94
N ASP A 65 -27.65 8.30 -2.89
CA ASP A 65 -28.61 7.19 -2.95
C ASP A 65 -30.04 7.70 -3.21
N ARG A 66 -30.44 8.76 -2.51
CA ARG A 66 -31.73 9.44 -2.79
C ARG A 66 -31.85 9.91 -4.25
N LEU A 67 -30.76 10.42 -4.84
CA LEU A 67 -30.73 10.79 -6.26
C LEU A 67 -30.71 9.58 -7.20
N ASN A 68 -30.21 8.43 -6.76
CA ASN A 68 -30.24 7.19 -7.53
C ASN A 68 -31.65 6.63 -7.63
N GLU A 69 -32.47 6.81 -6.60
CA GLU A 69 -33.84 6.32 -6.52
C GLU A 69 -34.87 7.22 -7.26
N GLN A 70 -34.47 8.47 -7.60
CA GLN A 70 -35.37 9.39 -8.32
C GLN A 70 -35.66 8.89 -9.73
N LYS A 71 -36.95 8.76 -10.03
CA LYS A 71 -37.47 8.41 -11.36
C LYS A 71 -38.14 9.64 -12.00
N PRO A 72 -38.12 9.76 -13.34
CA PRO A 72 -38.88 10.79 -14.03
C PRO A 72 -40.38 10.54 -13.84
N GLN A 73 -41.17 11.59 -13.84
CA GLN A 73 -42.64 11.47 -13.79
C GLN A 73 -43.17 10.68 -15.01
N ASP A 74 -44.25 9.93 -14.80
CA ASP A 74 -44.92 9.24 -15.89
C ASP A 74 -45.62 10.26 -16.81
N GLY A 75 -45.61 9.97 -18.11
CA GLY A 75 -46.27 10.85 -19.11
C GLY A 75 -45.40 11.98 -19.69
N ILE A 76 -44.20 12.25 -19.19
CA ILE A 76 -43.33 13.28 -19.76
C ILE A 76 -42.66 12.85 -21.08
N SER A 77 -42.36 13.82 -21.93
CA SER A 77 -41.72 13.61 -23.24
C SER A 77 -40.33 12.97 -23.14
N ARG A 78 -39.84 12.43 -24.28
CA ARG A 78 -38.50 11.83 -24.35
C ARG A 78 -37.38 12.87 -24.07
N GLU A 79 -37.60 14.12 -24.46
CA GLU A 79 -36.63 15.20 -24.21
C GLU A 79 -36.60 15.58 -22.73
N GLU A 80 -37.73 15.76 -22.09
CA GLU A 80 -37.82 16.02 -20.66
C GLU A 80 -37.21 14.89 -19.83
N LYS A 81 -37.44 13.60 -20.19
CA LYS A 81 -36.74 12.46 -19.57
C LYS A 81 -35.22 12.54 -19.69
N LYS A 82 -34.73 12.99 -20.85
CA LYS A 82 -33.29 13.17 -21.09
C LYS A 82 -32.73 14.30 -20.24
N ASP A 83 -33.41 15.42 -20.16
CA ASP A 83 -33.00 16.58 -19.36
C ASP A 83 -33.06 16.28 -17.85
N PHE A 84 -34.11 15.58 -17.40
CA PHE A 84 -34.18 15.07 -16.04
C PHE A 84 -32.96 14.22 -15.69
N LYS A 85 -32.64 13.20 -16.50
CA LYS A 85 -31.44 12.35 -16.31
C LYS A 85 -30.15 13.16 -16.29
N LYS A 86 -30.01 14.14 -17.20
CA LYS A 86 -28.84 15.02 -17.26
C LYS A 86 -28.70 15.87 -16.00
N ASN A 87 -29.80 16.38 -15.47
CA ASN A 87 -29.84 17.17 -14.24
C ASN A 87 -29.45 16.30 -13.02
N ILE A 88 -30.00 15.09 -12.90
CA ILE A 88 -29.63 14.15 -11.83
C ILE A 88 -28.11 13.85 -11.87
N VAL A 89 -27.57 13.52 -13.04
CA VAL A 89 -26.13 13.27 -13.21
C VAL A 89 -25.31 14.49 -12.81
N ARG A 90 -25.75 15.72 -13.16
CA ARG A 90 -25.06 16.96 -12.77
C ARG A 90 -25.07 17.17 -11.26
N LYS A 91 -26.22 16.94 -10.58
CA LYS A 91 -26.35 17.02 -9.11
C LYS A 91 -25.41 15.99 -8.44
N LYS A 92 -25.45 14.72 -8.87
CA LYS A 92 -24.59 13.67 -8.34
C LYS A 92 -23.10 14.02 -8.47
N LYS A 93 -22.65 14.53 -9.64
CA LYS A 93 -21.26 14.95 -9.85
C LYS A 93 -20.84 16.06 -8.91
N LYS A 94 -21.71 17.05 -8.62
CA LYS A 94 -21.43 18.11 -7.66
C LYS A 94 -21.22 17.56 -6.25
N ILE A 95 -22.06 16.61 -5.82
CA ILE A 95 -21.93 15.96 -4.50
C ILE A 95 -20.60 15.21 -4.42
N VAL A 96 -20.28 14.35 -5.40
CA VAL A 96 -19.01 13.61 -5.41
C VAL A 96 -17.82 14.56 -5.38
N LEU A 97 -17.85 15.62 -6.21
CA LEU A 97 -16.79 16.61 -6.23
C LEU A 97 -16.61 17.30 -4.87
N ALA A 98 -17.70 17.69 -4.21
CA ALA A 98 -17.64 18.29 -2.88
C ALA A 98 -17.02 17.32 -1.85
N MET A 99 -17.44 16.04 -1.86
CA MET A 99 -16.89 15.02 -0.95
C MET A 99 -15.40 14.79 -1.20
N VAL A 100 -15.00 14.70 -2.46
CA VAL A 100 -13.59 14.55 -2.87
C VAL A 100 -12.77 15.76 -2.42
N LEU A 101 -13.27 16.98 -2.66
CA LEU A 101 -12.56 18.21 -2.28
C LEU A 101 -12.42 18.33 -0.76
N ILE A 102 -13.43 17.95 0.03
CA ILE A 102 -13.34 18.02 1.50
C ILE A 102 -12.34 16.95 2.00
N ALA A 103 -12.49 15.70 1.59
CA ALA A 103 -11.67 14.61 2.10
C ALA A 103 -10.20 14.70 1.65
N PHE A 104 -9.96 14.91 0.34
CA PHE A 104 -8.59 15.10 -0.16
C PHE A 104 -8.03 16.49 0.15
N GLY A 105 -8.89 17.50 0.32
CA GLY A 105 -8.47 18.83 0.77
C GLY A 105 -7.89 18.77 2.19
N MET A 106 -8.55 18.07 3.10
CA MET A 106 -8.05 17.86 4.47
C MET A 106 -6.72 17.08 4.46
N LEU A 107 -6.64 15.98 3.71
CA LEU A 107 -5.38 15.25 3.51
C LEU A 107 -4.30 16.16 2.89
N GLY A 108 -4.68 16.96 1.89
CA GLY A 108 -3.80 17.91 1.20
C GLY A 108 -3.21 18.95 2.14
N ILE A 109 -4.04 19.57 2.95
CA ILE A 109 -3.60 20.58 3.93
C ILE A 109 -2.63 19.96 4.95
N MET A 110 -2.98 18.80 5.52
CA MET A 110 -2.15 18.20 6.56
C MET A 110 -0.81 17.66 6.02
N LYS A 111 -0.79 17.10 4.81
CA LYS A 111 0.39 16.40 4.27
C LYS A 111 1.27 17.29 3.38
N TYR A 112 0.68 18.23 2.62
CA TYR A 112 1.42 18.93 1.55
C TYR A 112 1.68 20.40 1.80
N THR A 113 1.08 21.03 2.83
CA THR A 113 1.25 22.49 3.05
C THR A 113 2.70 22.88 3.21
N ASN A 114 3.47 22.19 4.06
CA ASN A 114 4.88 22.51 4.27
C ASN A 114 5.74 22.29 3.01
N PHE A 115 5.42 21.29 2.21
CA PHE A 115 6.07 21.09 0.92
C PHE A 115 5.78 22.23 -0.05
N MET A 116 4.53 22.68 -0.13
CA MET A 116 4.16 23.83 -0.97
C MET A 116 4.84 25.12 -0.50
N LEU A 117 4.82 25.39 0.81
CA LEU A 117 5.49 26.56 1.39
C LEU A 117 7.00 26.54 1.14
N GLY A 118 7.65 25.39 1.28
CA GLY A 118 9.08 25.24 0.97
C GLY A 118 9.42 25.46 -0.51
N ASN A 119 8.55 25.03 -1.44
CA ASN A 119 8.74 25.32 -2.86
C ASN A 119 8.51 26.81 -3.17
N ILE A 120 7.53 27.47 -2.54
CA ILE A 120 7.31 28.91 -2.70
C ILE A 120 8.51 29.69 -2.15
N ASP A 121 9.04 29.30 -0.98
CA ASP A 121 10.24 29.90 -0.40
C ASP A 121 11.45 29.75 -1.33
N ALA A 122 11.66 28.59 -1.93
CA ALA A 122 12.71 28.36 -2.91
C ALA A 122 12.57 29.28 -4.13
N VAL A 123 11.36 29.47 -4.64
CA VAL A 123 11.09 30.38 -5.76
C VAL A 123 11.34 31.83 -5.35
N LEU A 124 10.88 32.29 -4.18
CA LEU A 124 11.11 33.64 -3.67
C LEU A 124 12.60 33.96 -3.54
N ARG A 125 13.41 33.01 -3.07
CA ARG A 125 14.87 33.16 -3.00
C ARG A 125 15.51 33.35 -4.38
N LEU A 126 15.01 32.66 -5.42
CA LEU A 126 15.50 32.84 -6.79
C LEU A 126 15.23 34.26 -7.30
N PHE A 127 14.19 34.95 -6.81
CA PHE A 127 13.89 36.33 -7.10
C PHE A 127 14.52 37.32 -6.12
N GLY A 128 15.50 36.91 -5.30
CA GLY A 128 16.24 37.78 -4.39
C GLY A 128 15.49 38.15 -3.09
N SER A 129 14.37 37.51 -2.77
CA SER A 129 13.67 37.75 -1.51
C SER A 129 14.42 37.13 -0.33
N GLY A 130 14.77 37.94 0.66
CA GLY A 130 15.33 37.49 1.93
C GLY A 130 14.29 36.98 2.94
N LYS A 131 12.99 36.98 2.59
CA LYS A 131 11.93 36.49 3.46
C LYS A 131 11.91 34.98 3.46
N GLN A 132 11.86 34.36 4.65
CA GLN A 132 11.64 32.94 4.84
C GLN A 132 10.20 32.68 5.27
N ILE A 133 9.56 31.71 4.63
CA ILE A 133 8.22 31.26 5.03
C ILE A 133 8.41 30.20 6.14
N GLY A 134 7.77 30.44 7.29
CA GLY A 134 7.84 29.52 8.43
C GLY A 134 7.18 28.17 8.12
N ILE A 135 7.73 27.09 8.71
CA ILE A 135 7.13 25.76 8.67
C ILE A 135 5.98 25.71 9.68
N LEU A 136 4.84 25.18 9.26
CA LEU A 136 3.68 24.98 10.12
C LEU A 136 3.84 23.66 10.91
N ASN A 137 3.50 23.69 12.20
CA ASN A 137 3.47 22.47 13.02
C ASN A 137 2.13 21.75 12.82
N LEU A 138 2.07 20.92 11.78
CA LEU A 138 0.88 20.13 11.43
C LEU A 138 1.10 18.68 11.82
N THR A 139 0.31 18.18 12.78
CA THR A 139 0.33 16.75 13.14
C THR A 139 -0.47 15.95 12.13
N LEU A 140 0.18 15.00 11.45
CA LEU A 140 -0.47 14.12 10.48
C LEU A 140 -1.31 13.08 11.23
N PRO A 141 -2.64 13.02 11.00
CA PRO A 141 -3.49 12.03 11.64
C PRO A 141 -3.15 10.60 11.22
N LEU A 142 -3.18 9.68 12.16
CA LEU A 142 -2.95 8.27 11.90
C LEU A 142 -3.89 7.76 10.80
N GLY A 143 -3.32 7.13 9.77
CA GLY A 143 -4.08 6.49 8.70
C GLY A 143 -4.94 7.41 7.83
N ILE A 144 -4.74 8.74 7.86
CA ILE A 144 -5.55 9.70 7.09
C ILE A 144 -5.61 9.36 5.60
N SER A 145 -4.53 8.89 5.01
CA SER A 145 -4.49 8.44 3.61
C SER A 145 -5.39 7.23 3.37
N PHE A 146 -5.35 6.25 4.28
CA PHE A 146 -6.11 4.99 4.16
C PHE A 146 -7.61 5.22 4.31
N TYR A 147 -8.05 5.88 5.40
CA TYR A 147 -9.48 6.12 5.60
C TYR A 147 -10.06 7.11 4.57
N THR A 148 -9.25 8.03 4.02
CA THR A 148 -9.67 8.90 2.92
C THR A 148 -9.95 8.07 1.66
N PHE A 149 -9.03 7.21 1.24
CA PHE A 149 -9.22 6.34 0.07
C PHE A 149 -10.43 5.42 0.23
N GLN A 150 -10.59 4.81 1.40
CA GLN A 150 -11.70 3.95 1.72
C GLN A 150 -13.05 4.69 1.66
N SER A 151 -13.13 5.85 2.29
CA SER A 151 -14.34 6.68 2.33
C SER A 151 -14.72 7.20 0.95
N ILE A 152 -13.76 7.66 0.16
CA ILE A 152 -14.00 8.13 -1.21
C ILE A 152 -14.42 6.98 -2.13
N SER A 153 -13.81 5.78 -1.97
CA SER A 153 -14.27 4.62 -2.73
C SER A 153 -15.73 4.29 -2.46
N TYR A 154 -16.16 4.34 -1.19
CA TYR A 154 -17.56 4.16 -0.82
C TYR A 154 -18.47 5.18 -1.51
N VAL A 155 -18.16 6.48 -1.44
CA VAL A 155 -18.97 7.55 -2.06
C VAL A 155 -19.06 7.37 -3.58
N VAL A 156 -17.95 7.04 -4.25
CA VAL A 156 -17.92 6.82 -5.71
C VAL A 156 -18.69 5.56 -6.10
N ASP A 157 -18.63 4.52 -5.29
CA ASP A 157 -19.37 3.28 -5.57
C ASP A 157 -20.88 3.44 -5.36
N VAL A 158 -21.34 4.22 -4.37
CA VAL A 158 -22.73 4.66 -4.27
C VAL A 158 -23.14 5.52 -5.47
N TYR A 159 -22.30 6.47 -5.89
CA TYR A 159 -22.54 7.28 -7.11
C TYR A 159 -22.73 6.41 -8.35
N ARG A 160 -21.96 5.34 -8.50
CA ARG A 160 -22.03 4.37 -9.59
C ARG A 160 -23.22 3.41 -9.47
N GLY A 161 -23.90 3.38 -8.33
CA GLY A 161 -25.01 2.45 -8.04
C GLY A 161 -24.58 1.01 -7.79
N LYS A 162 -23.32 0.77 -7.40
CA LYS A 162 -22.84 -0.57 -7.08
C LYS A 162 -23.48 -1.13 -5.82
N HIS A 163 -23.77 -0.28 -4.83
CA HIS A 163 -24.47 -0.62 -3.60
C HIS A 163 -25.27 0.59 -3.11
N LYS A 164 -26.25 0.34 -2.26
CA LYS A 164 -27.01 1.38 -1.55
C LYS A 164 -26.14 2.04 -0.48
N ALA A 165 -26.50 3.28 -0.13
CA ALA A 165 -25.84 3.95 0.99
C ALA A 165 -26.15 3.26 2.32
N GLN A 166 -25.18 3.25 3.25
CA GLN A 166 -25.40 2.79 4.60
C GLN A 166 -26.32 3.77 5.36
N GLY A 167 -27.51 3.30 5.76
CA GLY A 167 -28.50 4.13 6.46
C GLY A 167 -28.15 4.43 7.92
N ASN A 168 -27.28 3.62 8.55
CA ASN A 168 -26.88 3.79 9.94
C ASN A 168 -25.50 4.45 10.02
N PHE A 169 -25.44 5.64 10.64
CA PHE A 169 -24.20 6.41 10.81
C PHE A 169 -23.10 5.61 11.56
N PHE A 170 -23.44 4.93 12.64
CA PHE A 170 -22.47 4.18 13.45
C PHE A 170 -21.89 2.97 12.71
N LYS A 171 -22.70 2.30 11.87
CA LYS A 171 -22.19 1.23 11.00
C LYS A 171 -21.23 1.79 9.94
N HIS A 172 -21.56 2.95 9.35
CA HIS A 172 -20.64 3.63 8.44
C HIS A 172 -19.35 4.07 9.16
N ALA A 173 -19.49 4.58 10.40
CA ALA A 173 -18.35 4.93 11.24
C ALA A 173 -17.43 3.72 11.50
N LEU A 174 -18.00 2.55 11.82
CA LEU A 174 -17.21 1.33 11.97
C LEU A 174 -16.45 0.97 10.68
N PHE A 175 -17.11 1.05 9.53
CA PHE A 175 -16.45 0.78 8.25
C PHE A 175 -15.25 1.69 8.01
N VAL A 176 -15.37 2.99 8.30
CA VAL A 176 -14.28 3.97 8.12
C VAL A 176 -13.18 3.80 9.15
N SER A 177 -13.52 3.46 10.40
CA SER A 177 -12.62 3.45 11.55
C SER A 177 -12.11 2.07 11.97
N PHE A 178 -12.41 1.00 11.25
CA PHE A 178 -12.05 -0.38 11.65
C PHE A 178 -10.56 -0.49 11.96
N PHE A 179 -10.24 -0.66 13.25
CA PHE A 179 -8.90 -0.43 13.80
C PHE A 179 -7.79 -1.28 13.18
N PRO A 180 -8.01 -2.56 12.77
CA PRO A 180 -6.91 -3.31 12.18
C PRO A 180 -6.38 -2.67 10.90
N GLN A 181 -7.25 -2.02 10.11
CA GLN A 181 -6.85 -1.47 8.82
C GLN A 181 -6.37 -0.01 8.88
N LEU A 182 -6.67 0.74 9.97
CA LEU A 182 -6.35 2.17 10.05
C LEU A 182 -4.85 2.47 9.98
N LEU A 183 -4.00 1.62 10.57
CA LEU A 183 -2.55 1.86 10.63
C LEU A 183 -1.88 1.64 9.27
N GLN A 184 -2.06 0.46 8.68
CA GLN A 184 -1.48 0.09 7.38
C GLN A 184 -2.19 -1.11 6.72
N GLY A 185 -3.47 -1.29 7.02
CA GLY A 185 -4.24 -2.41 6.51
C GLY A 185 -4.51 -2.34 4.99
N PRO A 186 -5.03 -3.43 4.41
CA PRO A 186 -5.54 -3.39 3.05
C PRO A 186 -6.65 -2.34 2.90
N ILE A 187 -6.70 -1.61 1.78
CA ILE A 187 -7.78 -0.64 1.52
C ILE A 187 -9.08 -1.40 1.28
N GLY A 188 -9.92 -1.48 2.32
CA GLY A 188 -11.16 -2.25 2.31
C GLY A 188 -12.22 -1.65 1.36
N ARG A 189 -12.93 -2.53 0.64
CA ARG A 189 -14.08 -2.13 -0.16
C ARG A 189 -15.35 -2.36 0.65
N TYR A 190 -16.27 -1.37 0.61
CA TYR A 190 -17.52 -1.45 1.37
C TYR A 190 -18.34 -2.70 1.05
N GLU A 191 -18.40 -3.07 -0.22
CA GLU A 191 -19.14 -4.25 -0.70
C GLU A 191 -18.65 -5.57 -0.03
N ARG A 192 -17.36 -5.70 0.25
CA ARG A 192 -16.77 -6.92 0.81
C ARG A 192 -16.58 -6.87 2.32
N LEU A 193 -16.16 -5.72 2.84
CA LEU A 193 -15.85 -5.57 4.26
C LEU A 193 -17.09 -5.18 5.08
N GLY A 194 -17.95 -4.31 4.54
CA GLY A 194 -19.07 -3.74 5.28
C GLY A 194 -20.02 -4.79 5.82
N SER A 195 -20.45 -5.77 5.00
CA SER A 195 -21.33 -6.85 5.44
C SER A 195 -20.73 -7.64 6.60
N GLN A 196 -19.47 -8.06 6.47
CA GLN A 196 -18.77 -8.83 7.51
C GLN A 196 -18.65 -8.08 8.83
N LEU A 197 -18.46 -6.75 8.80
CA LEU A 197 -18.37 -5.92 10.01
C LEU A 197 -19.71 -5.85 10.77
N TYR A 198 -20.84 -6.00 10.08
CA TYR A 198 -22.18 -5.81 10.66
C TYR A 198 -22.86 -7.12 11.03
N GLU A 199 -22.37 -8.23 10.49
CA GLU A 199 -22.84 -9.57 10.82
C GLU A 199 -22.21 -10.05 12.13
N GLY A 200 -22.93 -10.91 12.83
CA GLY A 200 -22.41 -11.54 14.04
C GLY A 200 -21.67 -12.82 13.73
N HIS A 201 -20.48 -12.97 14.24
CA HIS A 201 -19.62 -14.15 14.03
C HIS A 201 -19.66 -15.09 15.21
N SER A 202 -19.67 -16.41 14.92
CA SER A 202 -19.50 -17.45 15.92
C SER A 202 -18.02 -17.71 16.18
N TYR A 203 -17.67 -18.08 17.40
CA TYR A 203 -16.33 -18.55 17.72
C TYR A 203 -15.92 -19.72 16.83
N ASN A 204 -14.76 -19.62 16.23
CA ASN A 204 -14.16 -20.66 15.40
C ASN A 204 -12.67 -20.81 15.75
N LEU A 205 -12.32 -21.92 16.38
CA LEU A 205 -10.95 -22.20 16.82
C LEU A 205 -9.95 -22.21 15.65
N LYS A 206 -10.35 -22.73 14.47
CA LYS A 206 -9.49 -22.76 13.28
C LYS A 206 -9.15 -21.35 12.80
N GLU A 207 -10.13 -20.46 12.74
CA GLU A 207 -9.91 -19.05 12.34
C GLU A 207 -9.02 -18.33 13.36
N LEU A 208 -9.23 -18.57 14.65
CA LEU A 208 -8.37 -18.02 15.71
C LEU A 208 -6.92 -18.50 15.56
N GLN A 209 -6.70 -19.81 15.39
CA GLN A 209 -5.37 -20.38 15.18
C GLN A 209 -4.69 -19.82 13.93
N PHE A 210 -5.41 -19.73 12.82
CA PHE A 210 -4.88 -19.20 11.58
C PHE A 210 -4.57 -17.69 11.66
N GLY A 211 -5.39 -16.95 12.41
CA GLY A 211 -5.13 -15.54 12.72
C GLY A 211 -3.83 -15.37 13.51
N VAL A 212 -3.66 -16.14 14.60
CA VAL A 212 -2.43 -16.11 15.41
C VAL A 212 -1.19 -16.52 14.60
N GLN A 213 -1.27 -17.61 13.81
CA GLN A 213 -0.16 -18.01 12.93
C GLN A 213 0.24 -16.91 11.96
N ARG A 214 -0.74 -16.19 11.42
CA ARG A 214 -0.50 -15.10 10.50
C ARG A 214 0.16 -13.90 11.20
N ILE A 215 -0.27 -13.58 12.41
CA ILE A 215 0.33 -12.55 13.27
C ILE A 215 1.79 -12.90 13.55
N LEU A 216 2.08 -14.13 13.96
CA LEU A 216 3.45 -14.61 14.22
C LEU A 216 4.33 -14.50 12.97
N TRP A 217 3.80 -14.86 11.79
CA TRP A 217 4.51 -14.69 10.53
C TRP A 217 4.81 -13.21 10.22
N GLY A 218 3.88 -12.32 10.56
CA GLY A 218 4.09 -10.88 10.47
C GLY A 218 5.19 -10.38 11.40
N PHE A 219 5.20 -10.81 12.66
CA PHE A 219 6.25 -10.48 13.63
C PHE A 219 7.62 -11.03 13.23
N PHE A 220 7.69 -12.25 12.71
CA PHE A 220 8.94 -12.78 12.16
C PHE A 220 9.52 -11.84 11.10
N LYS A 221 8.72 -11.42 10.13
CA LYS A 221 9.17 -10.49 9.10
C LYS A 221 9.61 -9.15 9.67
N LYS A 222 8.80 -8.55 10.55
CA LYS A 222 9.06 -7.25 11.16
C LYS A 222 10.30 -7.29 12.04
N MET A 223 10.30 -8.14 13.08
CA MET A 223 11.30 -8.09 14.15
C MET A 223 12.61 -8.77 13.76
N VAL A 224 12.57 -9.89 13.04
CA VAL A 224 13.79 -10.65 12.71
C VAL A 224 14.51 -10.08 11.50
N LEU A 225 13.77 -9.53 10.53
CA LEU A 225 14.35 -9.03 9.28
C LEU A 225 14.34 -7.51 9.18
N ALA A 226 13.14 -6.89 9.17
CA ALA A 226 13.03 -5.47 8.87
C ALA A 226 13.75 -4.59 9.88
N ASP A 227 13.49 -4.77 11.17
CA ASP A 227 14.10 -3.97 12.23
C ASP A 227 15.61 -4.22 12.35
N ARG A 228 16.06 -5.45 12.07
CA ARG A 228 17.49 -5.81 12.11
C ARG A 228 18.31 -5.07 11.08
N VAL A 229 17.82 -4.88 9.86
CA VAL A 229 18.57 -4.19 8.79
C VAL A 229 18.36 -2.68 8.78
N ASN A 230 17.38 -2.16 9.54
CA ASN A 230 16.99 -0.76 9.54
C ASN A 230 18.16 0.19 9.79
N ALA A 231 18.97 -0.07 10.83
CA ALA A 231 20.10 0.79 11.19
C ALA A 231 21.13 0.89 10.05
N ALA A 232 21.46 -0.22 9.41
CA ALA A 232 22.39 -0.25 8.28
C ALA A 232 21.85 0.50 7.05
N VAL A 233 20.56 0.34 6.75
CA VAL A 233 19.89 1.09 5.67
C VAL A 233 19.96 2.59 5.94
N LEU A 234 19.55 3.04 7.13
CA LEU A 234 19.61 4.45 7.50
C LEU A 234 21.04 5.00 7.46
N LEU A 235 22.02 4.23 7.94
CA LEU A 235 23.42 4.64 7.93
C LEU A 235 23.93 4.91 6.51
N ILE A 236 23.67 4.01 5.56
CA ILE A 236 24.10 4.15 4.17
C ILE A 236 23.40 5.32 3.49
N PHE A 237 22.08 5.41 3.60
CA PHE A 237 21.30 6.40 2.88
C PHE A 237 21.46 7.81 3.43
N HIS A 238 21.55 7.98 4.77
CA HIS A 238 21.75 9.29 5.38
C HIS A 238 23.18 9.82 5.22
N ASN A 239 24.16 8.92 5.07
CA ASN A 239 25.57 9.29 4.91
C ASN A 239 26.11 8.89 3.52
N TYR A 240 25.30 9.01 2.48
CA TYR A 240 25.61 8.55 1.12
C TYR A 240 26.91 9.15 0.54
N TRP A 241 27.38 10.29 1.05
CA TRP A 241 28.65 10.89 0.64
C TRP A 241 29.89 10.11 1.11
N ASN A 242 29.78 9.38 2.24
CA ASN A 242 30.84 8.53 2.80
C ASN A 242 30.79 7.12 2.20
N TYR A 243 29.64 6.71 1.66
CA TYR A 243 29.41 5.41 1.06
C TYR A 243 29.22 5.58 -0.45
N GLY A 244 29.69 4.62 -1.23
CA GLY A 244 29.53 4.65 -2.69
C GLY A 244 29.76 3.26 -3.27
N GLY A 245 29.58 3.09 -4.60
CA GLY A 245 29.80 1.82 -5.26
C GLY A 245 28.93 0.69 -4.69
N TRP A 246 29.57 -0.38 -4.24
CA TRP A 246 28.88 -1.56 -3.71
C TRP A 246 28.18 -1.33 -2.37
N TYR A 247 28.54 -0.30 -1.58
CA TYR A 247 27.76 0.07 -0.39
C TYR A 247 26.36 0.55 -0.76
N ASN A 248 26.20 1.30 -1.85
CA ASN A 248 24.90 1.73 -2.32
C ASN A 248 24.06 0.54 -2.79
N VAL A 249 24.69 -0.44 -3.48
CA VAL A 249 24.03 -1.70 -3.87
C VAL A 249 23.58 -2.48 -2.64
N LEU A 250 24.47 -2.63 -1.65
CA LEU A 250 24.13 -3.27 -0.38
C LEU A 250 22.96 -2.55 0.31
N GLY A 251 23.02 -1.21 0.39
CA GLY A 251 21.98 -0.39 1.01
C GLY A 251 20.62 -0.61 0.37
N VAL A 252 20.51 -0.60 -0.96
CA VAL A 252 19.24 -0.79 -1.64
C VAL A 252 18.72 -2.23 -1.58
N LEU A 253 19.61 -3.23 -1.53
CA LEU A 253 19.24 -4.63 -1.30
C LEU A 253 18.70 -4.83 0.12
N LEU A 254 19.38 -4.28 1.13
CA LEU A 254 18.90 -4.29 2.51
C LEU A 254 17.56 -3.55 2.64
N TYR A 255 17.38 -2.42 1.94
CA TYR A 255 16.11 -1.70 1.89
C TYR A 255 15.01 -2.52 1.23
N SER A 256 15.30 -3.29 0.18
CA SER A 256 14.32 -4.21 -0.42
C SER A 256 13.83 -5.26 0.57
N ILE A 257 14.74 -5.82 1.38
CA ILE A 257 14.40 -6.78 2.45
C ILE A 257 13.57 -6.07 3.52
N GLN A 258 14.03 -4.92 3.99
CA GLN A 258 13.38 -4.11 5.01
C GLN A 258 11.95 -3.74 4.60
N LEU A 259 11.79 -3.09 3.44
CA LEU A 259 10.50 -2.59 2.96
C LEU A 259 9.48 -3.72 2.78
N TYR A 260 9.92 -4.84 2.18
CA TYR A 260 9.04 -5.99 2.02
C TYR A 260 8.68 -6.63 3.35
N ALA A 261 9.65 -6.85 4.22
CA ALA A 261 9.44 -7.53 5.49
C ALA A 261 8.61 -6.65 6.46
N ASP A 262 8.88 -5.34 6.51
CA ASP A 262 8.12 -4.38 7.33
C ASP A 262 6.67 -4.28 6.87
N PHE A 263 6.46 -3.92 5.61
CA PHE A 263 5.13 -3.64 5.10
C PHE A 263 4.28 -4.91 4.98
N SER A 264 4.80 -5.99 4.39
CA SER A 264 4.04 -7.25 4.32
C SER A 264 3.87 -7.88 5.71
N GLY A 265 4.80 -7.65 6.64
CA GLY A 265 4.70 -8.08 8.03
C GLY A 265 3.53 -7.41 8.74
N GLY A 266 3.45 -6.09 8.67
CA GLY A 266 2.34 -5.35 9.26
C GLY A 266 0.99 -5.71 8.64
N ILE A 267 0.93 -5.90 7.31
CA ILE A 267 -0.29 -6.40 6.63
C ILE A 267 -0.69 -7.79 7.15
N ASP A 268 0.26 -8.70 7.36
CA ASP A 268 -0.08 -10.03 7.89
C ASP A 268 -0.58 -9.96 9.34
N ILE A 269 -0.02 -9.06 10.18
CA ILE A 269 -0.54 -8.82 11.53
C ILE A 269 -1.98 -8.33 11.46
N VAL A 270 -2.26 -7.32 10.65
CA VAL A 270 -3.59 -6.73 10.50
C VAL A 270 -4.63 -7.74 10.01
N ILE A 271 -4.30 -8.51 8.96
CA ILE A 271 -5.21 -9.53 8.43
C ILE A 271 -5.40 -10.66 9.44
N GLY A 272 -4.34 -11.04 10.17
CA GLY A 272 -4.42 -12.03 11.24
C GLY A 272 -5.35 -11.59 12.37
N ILE A 273 -5.25 -10.33 12.80
CA ILE A 273 -6.14 -9.76 13.82
C ILE A 273 -7.60 -9.77 13.33
N ALA A 274 -7.86 -9.31 12.10
CA ALA A 274 -9.22 -9.34 11.54
C ALA A 274 -9.77 -10.78 11.47
N GLN A 275 -8.93 -11.75 11.09
CA GLN A 275 -9.29 -13.17 11.03
C GLN A 275 -9.66 -13.73 12.42
N MET A 276 -9.04 -13.25 13.50
CA MET A 276 -9.42 -13.64 14.86
C MET A 276 -10.85 -13.20 15.24
N PHE A 277 -11.40 -12.18 14.59
CA PHE A 277 -12.81 -11.75 14.73
C PHE A 277 -13.74 -12.41 13.70
N GLY A 278 -13.25 -13.34 12.87
CA GLY A 278 -14.00 -13.97 11.80
C GLY A 278 -14.14 -13.09 10.54
N ILE A 279 -13.36 -12.00 10.44
CA ILE A 279 -13.42 -11.05 9.33
C ILE A 279 -12.29 -11.33 8.34
N THR A 280 -12.64 -11.56 7.09
CA THR A 280 -11.69 -11.79 5.99
C THR A 280 -11.33 -10.47 5.30
N MET A 281 -10.05 -10.15 5.26
CA MET A 281 -9.53 -8.98 4.54
C MET A 281 -8.82 -9.39 3.24
N ASP A 282 -8.69 -8.43 2.32
CA ASP A 282 -8.00 -8.64 1.04
C ASP A 282 -6.50 -8.84 1.23
N GLU A 283 -5.90 -9.73 0.41
CA GLU A 283 -4.46 -9.88 0.34
C GLU A 283 -3.81 -8.66 -0.31
N ASN A 284 -2.67 -8.22 0.26
CA ASN A 284 -1.96 -7.04 -0.25
C ASN A 284 -0.62 -7.39 -0.91
N PHE A 285 -0.13 -8.61 -0.71
CA PHE A 285 1.13 -9.12 -1.29
C PHE A 285 0.98 -10.56 -1.79
N ARG A 286 1.53 -10.83 -3.00
CA ARG A 286 1.63 -12.18 -3.59
C ARG A 286 3.01 -12.39 -4.19
N GLN A 287 4.01 -12.76 -3.35
CA GLN A 287 5.39 -13.05 -3.75
C GLN A 287 5.94 -12.07 -4.81
N PRO A 288 6.00 -10.75 -4.52
CA PRO A 288 6.26 -9.72 -5.55
C PRO A 288 7.64 -9.87 -6.21
N TYR A 289 8.63 -10.35 -5.50
CA TYR A 289 9.99 -10.52 -6.02
C TYR A 289 10.16 -11.71 -6.99
N PHE A 290 9.12 -12.53 -7.17
CA PHE A 290 9.04 -13.54 -8.23
C PHE A 290 8.47 -13.00 -9.55
N SER A 291 8.21 -11.71 -9.65
CA SER A 291 7.61 -11.09 -10.83
C SER A 291 8.55 -11.06 -12.02
N ARG A 292 8.05 -11.42 -13.19
CA ARG A 292 8.79 -11.47 -14.46
C ARG A 292 8.71 -10.16 -15.26
N SER A 293 7.88 -9.23 -14.81
CA SER A 293 7.76 -7.89 -15.40
C SER A 293 7.39 -6.85 -14.33
N ILE A 294 7.69 -5.60 -14.59
CA ILE A 294 7.35 -4.50 -13.68
C ILE A 294 5.82 -4.37 -13.49
N SER A 295 5.04 -4.61 -14.53
CA SER A 295 3.58 -4.63 -14.43
C SER A 295 3.06 -5.80 -13.59
N GLU A 296 3.75 -6.96 -13.60
CA GLU A 296 3.43 -8.08 -12.72
C GLU A 296 3.81 -7.76 -11.28
N PHE A 297 4.97 -7.12 -11.05
CA PHE A 297 5.38 -6.67 -9.73
C PHE A 297 4.29 -5.82 -9.07
N TRP A 298 3.77 -4.81 -9.74
CA TRP A 298 2.72 -3.94 -9.22
C TRP A 298 1.35 -4.61 -9.08
N ARG A 299 1.10 -5.74 -9.72
CA ARG A 299 -0.08 -6.59 -9.45
C ARG A 299 0.09 -7.49 -8.22
N ARG A 300 1.34 -7.68 -7.74
CA ARG A 300 1.71 -8.52 -6.61
C ARG A 300 2.13 -7.71 -5.38
N TRP A 301 2.47 -6.45 -5.56
CA TRP A 301 2.88 -5.48 -4.54
C TRP A 301 1.76 -4.50 -4.27
N HIS A 302 1.41 -4.32 -2.98
CA HIS A 302 0.38 -3.36 -2.52
C HIS A 302 -0.91 -3.44 -3.36
N ILE A 303 -1.45 -4.66 -3.49
CA ILE A 303 -2.53 -5.03 -4.41
C ILE A 303 -3.77 -4.15 -4.24
N THR A 304 -4.13 -3.84 -2.99
CA THR A 304 -5.34 -3.06 -2.71
C THR A 304 -5.21 -1.60 -3.15
N LEU A 305 -4.02 -0.99 -3.03
CA LEU A 305 -3.74 0.33 -3.60
C LEU A 305 -3.78 0.27 -5.13
N GLY A 306 -3.12 -0.72 -5.74
CA GLY A 306 -3.12 -0.89 -7.19
C GLY A 306 -4.52 -1.03 -7.77
N THR A 307 -5.37 -1.84 -7.15
CA THR A 307 -6.79 -1.99 -7.56
C THR A 307 -7.59 -0.71 -7.33
N TRP A 308 -7.34 0.02 -6.24
CA TRP A 308 -7.96 1.31 -5.99
C TRP A 308 -7.60 2.33 -7.09
N MET A 309 -6.31 2.48 -7.38
CA MET A 309 -5.83 3.38 -8.44
C MET A 309 -6.42 3.03 -9.82
N LYS A 310 -6.51 1.74 -10.11
CA LYS A 310 -7.12 1.25 -11.35
C LYS A 310 -8.59 1.64 -11.47
N ASP A 311 -9.39 1.43 -10.40
CA ASP A 311 -10.83 1.65 -10.42
C ASP A 311 -11.23 3.12 -10.39
N TYR A 312 -10.48 3.97 -9.68
CA TYR A 312 -10.87 5.36 -9.41
C TYR A 312 -10.05 6.41 -10.15
N ILE A 313 -8.90 6.03 -10.73
CA ILE A 313 -8.05 6.93 -11.51
C ILE A 313 -7.87 6.42 -12.94
N PHE A 314 -7.32 5.20 -13.13
CA PHE A 314 -6.99 4.69 -14.46
C PHE A 314 -8.21 4.60 -15.37
N TYR A 315 -9.27 3.89 -14.96
CA TYR A 315 -10.45 3.72 -15.80
C TYR A 315 -11.20 5.03 -16.06
N PRO A 316 -11.48 5.90 -15.06
CA PRO A 316 -12.13 7.19 -15.32
C PRO A 316 -11.33 8.07 -16.29
N PHE A 317 -10.01 8.07 -16.21
CA PHE A 317 -9.14 8.84 -17.09
C PHE A 317 -9.08 8.22 -18.49
N SER A 318 -8.73 6.93 -18.59
CA SER A 318 -8.54 6.25 -19.87
C SER A 318 -9.81 6.17 -20.72
N LEU A 319 -10.99 6.09 -20.08
CA LEU A 319 -12.31 6.06 -20.74
C LEU A 319 -12.90 7.45 -20.97
N SER A 320 -12.19 8.53 -20.62
CA SER A 320 -12.67 9.91 -20.82
C SER A 320 -12.78 10.27 -22.30
N LYS A 321 -13.67 11.22 -22.60
CA LYS A 321 -13.82 11.75 -23.96
C LYS A 321 -12.51 12.32 -24.52
N SER A 322 -11.68 12.94 -23.68
CA SER A 322 -10.38 13.48 -24.06
C SER A 322 -9.41 12.38 -24.47
N MET A 323 -9.34 11.28 -23.72
CA MET A 323 -8.50 10.12 -24.04
C MET A 323 -9.01 9.37 -25.29
N ALA A 324 -10.32 9.31 -25.50
CA ALA A 324 -10.89 8.76 -26.73
C ALA A 324 -10.49 9.59 -27.97
N LYS A 325 -10.50 10.94 -27.88
CA LYS A 325 -10.01 11.83 -28.94
C LYS A 325 -8.51 11.67 -29.16
N PHE A 326 -7.73 11.66 -28.09
CA PHE A 326 -6.29 11.43 -28.12
C PHE A 326 -5.95 10.06 -28.75
N GLY A 327 -6.68 9.01 -28.42
CA GLY A 327 -6.51 7.68 -29.01
C GLY A 327 -6.79 7.62 -30.51
N LYS A 328 -7.79 8.37 -31.01
CA LYS A 328 -8.03 8.52 -32.45
C LYS A 328 -6.88 9.23 -33.17
N TRP A 329 -6.42 10.34 -32.58
CA TRP A 329 -5.30 11.11 -33.09
C TRP A 329 -4.00 10.29 -33.11
N SER A 330 -3.68 9.60 -32.01
CA SER A 330 -2.45 8.80 -31.90
C SER A 330 -2.43 7.63 -32.88
N LYS A 331 -3.59 6.97 -33.12
CA LYS A 331 -3.70 5.94 -34.14
C LYS A 331 -3.46 6.46 -35.58
N LYS A 332 -3.98 7.66 -35.87
CA LYS A 332 -3.75 8.31 -37.18
C LYS A 332 -2.28 8.65 -37.38
N LYS A 333 -1.57 9.10 -36.32
CA LYS A 333 -0.19 9.57 -36.42
C LYS A 333 0.84 8.45 -36.31
N PHE A 334 0.63 7.44 -35.45
CA PHE A 334 1.62 6.41 -35.10
C PHE A 334 1.17 4.98 -35.48
N GLY A 335 0.08 4.85 -36.22
CA GLY A 335 -0.47 3.57 -36.63
C GLY A 335 -1.21 2.82 -35.51
N ASN A 336 -1.83 1.70 -35.86
CA ASN A 336 -2.71 0.96 -34.94
C ASN A 336 -1.99 0.35 -33.75
N ASN A 337 -0.74 -0.10 -33.88
CA ASN A 337 -0.01 -0.80 -32.84
C ASN A 337 0.40 0.18 -31.70
N VAL A 338 1.21 1.18 -32.05
CA VAL A 338 1.69 2.18 -31.08
C VAL A 338 0.56 3.11 -30.65
N GLY A 339 -0.27 3.58 -31.58
CA GLY A 339 -1.33 4.53 -31.30
C GLY A 339 -2.43 4.03 -30.35
N LYS A 340 -2.64 2.71 -30.22
CA LYS A 340 -3.53 2.13 -29.20
C LYS A 340 -2.92 2.14 -27.81
N LEU A 341 -1.61 2.03 -27.71
CA LEU A 341 -0.88 1.90 -26.42
C LEU A 341 -0.60 3.26 -25.77
N LEU A 342 -0.47 4.33 -26.56
CA LEU A 342 -0.17 5.67 -26.03
C LEU A 342 -1.18 6.18 -24.98
N PRO A 343 -2.52 6.10 -25.18
CA PRO A 343 -3.48 6.53 -24.17
C PRO A 343 -3.41 5.68 -22.88
N VAL A 344 -3.12 4.39 -23.02
CA VAL A 344 -2.95 3.46 -21.90
C VAL A 344 -1.69 3.83 -21.11
N GLY A 345 -0.56 4.00 -21.82
CA GLY A 345 0.70 4.40 -21.20
C GLY A 345 0.61 5.76 -20.48
N LEU A 346 -0.13 6.73 -21.05
CA LEU A 346 -0.37 8.01 -20.37
C LEU A 346 -1.21 7.84 -19.10
N ALA A 347 -2.18 6.93 -19.13
CA ALA A 347 -2.97 6.61 -17.94
C ALA A 347 -2.12 5.90 -16.86
N ASP A 348 -1.19 5.02 -17.26
CA ASP A 348 -0.25 4.39 -16.33
C ASP A 348 0.68 5.44 -15.69
N ILE A 349 1.25 6.35 -16.48
CA ILE A 349 2.09 7.44 -15.96
C ILE A 349 1.31 8.31 -14.97
N LEU A 350 0.06 8.67 -15.28
CA LEU A 350 -0.80 9.42 -14.37
C LEU A 350 -1.03 8.67 -13.06
N VAL A 351 -1.34 7.38 -13.12
CA VAL A 351 -1.56 6.54 -11.93
C VAL A 351 -0.32 6.54 -11.04
N PHE A 352 0.85 6.29 -11.61
CA PHE A 352 2.09 6.24 -10.85
C PHE A 352 2.55 7.62 -10.37
N PHE A 353 2.27 8.69 -11.10
CA PHE A 353 2.45 10.05 -10.62
C PHE A 353 1.62 10.29 -9.33
N VAL A 354 0.33 9.89 -9.34
CA VAL A 354 -0.53 9.99 -8.15
C VAL A 354 -0.02 9.10 -7.01
N VAL A 355 0.48 7.89 -7.31
CA VAL A 355 1.13 7.02 -6.32
C VAL A 355 2.35 7.70 -5.71
N GLY A 356 3.21 8.33 -6.53
CA GLY A 356 4.37 9.08 -6.04
C GLY A 356 3.97 10.24 -5.13
N VAL A 357 2.98 11.04 -5.53
CA VAL A 357 2.42 12.10 -4.69
C VAL A 357 1.86 11.51 -3.39
N TRP A 358 1.16 10.40 -3.42
CA TRP A 358 0.60 9.75 -2.24
C TRP A 358 1.69 9.26 -1.27
N HIS A 359 2.83 8.75 -1.76
CA HIS A 359 3.95 8.31 -0.92
C HIS A 359 4.46 9.44 -0.02
N GLY A 360 4.55 10.68 -0.50
CA GLY A 360 4.98 11.76 0.38
C GLY A 360 5.15 13.11 -0.31
N ALA A 361 5.24 14.13 0.53
CA ALA A 361 5.40 15.52 0.13
C ALA A 361 6.88 15.84 -0.14
N ALA A 362 7.49 15.18 -1.13
CA ALA A 362 8.87 15.42 -1.55
C ALA A 362 9.09 15.08 -3.04
N TRP A 363 10.00 15.81 -3.69
CA TRP A 363 10.33 15.60 -5.10
C TRP A 363 10.86 14.19 -5.40
N LYS A 364 11.53 13.55 -4.45
CA LYS A 364 12.02 12.17 -4.59
C LYS A 364 10.86 11.17 -4.84
N TYR A 365 9.74 11.32 -4.16
CA TYR A 365 8.57 10.47 -4.33
C TYR A 365 7.86 10.73 -5.66
N ILE A 366 7.79 11.99 -6.10
CA ILE A 366 7.26 12.34 -7.42
C ILE A 366 8.11 11.65 -8.50
N MET A 367 9.44 11.70 -8.37
CA MET A 367 10.34 11.04 -9.31
C MET A 367 10.21 9.50 -9.24
N TYR A 368 10.05 8.92 -8.05
CA TYR A 368 9.73 7.51 -7.88
C TYR A 368 8.49 7.09 -8.67
N GLY A 369 7.42 7.87 -8.55
CA GLY A 369 6.19 7.65 -9.31
C GLY A 369 6.41 7.76 -10.82
N ILE A 370 7.03 8.84 -11.30
CA ILE A 370 7.33 9.04 -12.73
C ILE A 370 8.18 7.90 -13.27
N TYR A 371 9.25 7.49 -12.56
CA TYR A 371 10.11 6.38 -12.93
C TYR A 371 9.29 5.11 -13.17
N ASN A 372 8.48 4.70 -12.19
CA ASN A 372 7.65 3.50 -12.30
C ASN A 372 6.62 3.61 -13.43
N GLY A 373 5.96 4.76 -13.57
CA GLY A 373 4.98 5.00 -14.62
C GLY A 373 5.58 4.90 -16.03
N VAL A 374 6.76 5.49 -16.22
CA VAL A 374 7.49 5.45 -17.51
C VAL A 374 7.92 4.02 -17.84
N ILE A 375 8.44 3.26 -16.88
CA ILE A 375 8.87 1.87 -17.12
C ILE A 375 7.67 0.97 -17.40
N VAL A 376 6.56 1.11 -16.66
CA VAL A 376 5.34 0.33 -16.92
C VAL A 376 4.79 0.63 -18.31
N ALA A 377 4.62 1.91 -18.65
CA ALA A 377 4.15 2.34 -19.95
C ALA A 377 5.09 1.89 -21.09
N GLY A 378 6.39 2.11 -20.93
CA GLY A 378 7.43 1.71 -21.87
C GLY A 378 7.49 0.19 -22.09
N SER A 379 7.39 -0.58 -21.01
CA SER A 379 7.33 -2.05 -21.06
C SER A 379 6.13 -2.54 -21.91
N GLY A 380 4.96 -1.92 -21.72
CA GLY A 380 3.78 -2.20 -22.52
C GLY A 380 3.95 -1.84 -24.01
N MET A 381 4.55 -0.68 -24.30
CA MET A 381 4.81 -0.23 -25.68
C MET A 381 5.85 -1.10 -26.39
N LEU A 382 6.85 -1.60 -25.66
CA LEU A 382 7.93 -2.43 -26.19
C LEU A 382 7.56 -3.93 -26.25
N ALA A 383 6.41 -4.35 -25.75
CA ALA A 383 6.01 -5.76 -25.77
C ALA A 383 6.03 -6.40 -27.18
N PRO A 384 5.58 -5.74 -28.26
CA PRO A 384 5.68 -6.29 -29.62
C PRO A 384 7.13 -6.44 -30.09
N VAL A 385 8.03 -5.54 -29.66
CA VAL A 385 9.46 -5.59 -29.98
C VAL A 385 10.11 -6.78 -29.26
N TYR A 386 9.80 -6.98 -27.99
CA TYR A 386 10.28 -8.14 -27.23
C TYR A 386 9.81 -9.46 -27.85
N ALA A 387 8.55 -9.54 -28.31
CA ALA A 387 8.04 -10.73 -28.98
C ALA A 387 8.83 -11.04 -30.25
N LYS A 388 9.12 -10.04 -31.10
CA LYS A 388 9.93 -10.21 -32.32
C LYS A 388 11.37 -10.64 -32.03
N ILE A 389 11.98 -10.07 -30.96
CA ILE A 389 13.34 -10.46 -30.54
C ILE A 389 13.34 -11.92 -30.06
N GLN A 390 12.35 -12.33 -29.28
CA GLN A 390 12.20 -13.72 -28.82
C GLN A 390 12.06 -14.70 -29.98
N GLU A 391 11.23 -14.36 -30.97
CA GLU A 391 11.05 -15.16 -32.19
C GLU A 391 12.36 -15.26 -32.98
N LYS A 392 13.03 -14.12 -33.24
CA LYS A 392 14.30 -14.08 -34.00
C LYS A 392 15.43 -14.84 -33.32
N LEU A 393 15.49 -14.81 -31.99
CA LEU A 393 16.51 -15.48 -31.20
C LEU A 393 16.09 -16.90 -30.76
N HIS A 394 14.94 -17.39 -31.24
CA HIS A 394 14.38 -18.70 -30.88
C HIS A 394 14.28 -18.92 -29.34
N ILE A 395 14.00 -17.85 -28.59
CA ILE A 395 13.88 -17.89 -27.14
C ILE A 395 12.50 -18.43 -26.76
N ASN A 396 12.48 -19.58 -26.07
CA ASN A 396 11.23 -20.06 -25.48
C ASN A 396 10.98 -19.36 -24.14
N PRO A 397 9.92 -18.53 -24.02
CA PRO A 397 9.64 -17.77 -22.81
C PRO A 397 9.22 -18.64 -21.61
N LYS A 398 8.95 -19.95 -21.81
CA LYS A 398 8.62 -20.91 -20.74
C LYS A 398 9.86 -21.58 -20.15
N LYS A 399 11.04 -21.43 -20.74
CA LYS A 399 12.28 -22.01 -20.21
C LYS A 399 12.66 -21.35 -18.89
N TRP A 400 13.08 -22.14 -17.91
CA TRP A 400 13.40 -21.69 -16.55
C TRP A 400 14.46 -20.58 -16.51
N TRP A 401 15.52 -20.68 -17.33
CA TRP A 401 16.59 -19.67 -17.39
C TRP A 401 16.08 -18.31 -17.89
N TYR A 402 15.16 -18.29 -18.88
CA TYR A 402 14.58 -17.06 -19.37
C TYR A 402 13.62 -16.43 -18.34
N GLN A 403 12.86 -17.25 -17.64
CA GLN A 403 12.02 -16.79 -16.53
C GLN A 403 12.88 -16.21 -15.39
N GLY A 404 14.00 -16.89 -15.03
CA GLY A 404 14.97 -16.40 -14.07
C GLY A 404 15.57 -15.05 -14.50
N PHE A 405 15.99 -14.92 -15.75
CA PHE A 405 16.44 -13.64 -16.29
C PHE A 405 15.39 -12.54 -16.16
N CYS A 406 14.12 -12.81 -16.48
CA CYS A 406 13.04 -11.85 -16.35
C CYS A 406 12.82 -11.42 -14.88
N ILE A 407 12.91 -12.34 -13.92
CA ILE A 407 12.80 -12.07 -12.50
C ILE A 407 13.94 -11.16 -12.04
N ILE A 408 15.19 -11.52 -12.36
CA ILE A 408 16.38 -10.74 -11.97
C ILE A 408 16.32 -9.34 -12.56
N ARG A 409 16.03 -9.21 -13.86
CA ARG A 409 15.86 -7.92 -14.54
C ARG A 409 14.78 -7.06 -13.83
N THR A 410 13.63 -7.67 -13.52
CA THR A 410 12.53 -6.95 -12.87
C THR A 410 12.93 -6.51 -11.46
N PHE A 411 13.60 -7.37 -10.70
CA PHE A 411 14.13 -7.05 -9.39
C PHE A 411 15.12 -5.87 -9.43
N ILE A 412 16.04 -5.86 -10.41
CA ILE A 412 16.99 -4.74 -10.61
C ILE A 412 16.23 -3.44 -10.90
N LEU A 413 15.23 -3.45 -11.80
CA LEU A 413 14.44 -2.27 -12.12
C LEU A 413 13.69 -1.74 -10.89
N VAL A 414 13.12 -2.61 -10.07
CA VAL A 414 12.46 -2.23 -8.82
C VAL A 414 13.46 -1.57 -7.86
N ASN A 415 14.66 -2.15 -7.72
CA ASN A 415 15.71 -1.63 -6.84
C ASN A 415 16.25 -0.27 -7.31
N ILE A 416 16.33 0.00 -8.59
CA ILE A 416 16.65 1.34 -9.10
C ILE A 416 15.59 2.36 -8.64
N GLY A 417 14.31 1.99 -8.64
CA GLY A 417 13.24 2.82 -8.08
C GLY A 417 13.43 3.11 -6.58
N PHE A 418 13.89 2.14 -5.81
CA PHE A 418 14.05 2.27 -4.36
C PHE A 418 15.12 3.28 -3.94
N TYR A 419 16.07 3.65 -4.79
CA TYR A 419 16.95 4.80 -4.52
C TYR A 419 16.16 6.09 -4.30
N PHE A 420 15.12 6.34 -5.13
CA PHE A 420 14.25 7.51 -4.97
C PHE A 420 13.33 7.41 -3.74
N ASP A 421 12.91 6.21 -3.39
CA ASP A 421 12.01 6.01 -2.26
C ASP A 421 12.71 6.29 -0.92
N MET A 422 13.92 5.74 -0.73
CA MET A 422 14.62 5.80 0.56
C MET A 422 15.55 7.00 0.73
N ALA A 423 16.20 7.51 -0.32
CA ALA A 423 17.17 8.61 -0.21
C ALA A 423 16.60 9.84 0.53
N ASN A 424 17.46 10.66 1.12
CA ASN A 424 17.04 11.85 1.85
C ASN A 424 16.23 12.82 0.98
N ASP A 425 16.71 13.05 -0.25
CA ASP A 425 16.09 13.91 -1.26
C ASP A 425 16.43 13.42 -2.68
N LEU A 426 15.90 14.11 -3.69
CA LEU A 426 16.13 13.78 -5.09
C LEU A 426 17.60 13.91 -5.51
N ARG A 427 18.34 14.88 -4.93
CA ARG A 427 19.78 15.08 -5.21
C ARG A 427 20.57 13.89 -4.67
N ALA A 428 20.29 13.46 -3.44
CA ALA A 428 20.91 12.29 -2.83
C ALA A 428 20.65 11.02 -3.65
N ALA A 429 19.39 10.79 -4.07
CA ALA A 429 19.03 9.64 -4.90
C ALA A 429 19.85 9.58 -6.21
N ASN A 430 19.92 10.72 -6.93
CA ASN A 430 20.69 10.81 -8.17
C ASN A 430 22.20 10.63 -7.92
N ALA A 431 22.73 11.24 -6.85
CA ALA A 431 24.14 11.08 -6.47
C ALA A 431 24.48 9.61 -6.17
N MET A 432 23.65 8.92 -5.40
CA MET A 432 23.81 7.50 -5.08
C MET A 432 23.80 6.63 -6.34
N LEU A 433 22.87 6.87 -7.27
CA LEU A 433 22.80 6.15 -8.55
C LEU A 433 24.09 6.31 -9.35
N VAL A 434 24.62 7.54 -9.47
CA VAL A 434 25.89 7.82 -10.17
C VAL A 434 27.05 7.15 -9.44
N GLN A 435 27.13 7.31 -8.12
CA GLN A 435 28.20 6.72 -7.30
C GLN A 435 28.18 5.19 -7.31
N THR A 436 27.03 4.55 -7.49
CA THR A 436 26.93 3.10 -7.62
C THR A 436 27.82 2.56 -8.73
N VAL A 437 27.97 3.33 -9.83
CA VAL A 437 28.83 2.93 -10.96
C VAL A 437 30.24 3.52 -10.84
N THR A 438 30.34 4.82 -10.48
CA THR A 438 31.62 5.55 -10.55
C THR A 438 32.54 5.29 -9.37
N LYS A 439 32.02 4.84 -8.22
CA LYS A 439 32.80 4.56 -7.00
C LYS A 439 32.80 3.07 -6.61
N ALA A 440 32.51 2.17 -7.54
CA ALA A 440 32.52 0.73 -7.29
C ALA A 440 33.97 0.19 -7.22
N HIS A 441 34.35 -0.35 -6.05
CA HIS A 441 35.65 -0.97 -5.82
C HIS A 441 35.47 -2.38 -5.24
N ILE A 442 36.28 -3.33 -5.70
CA ILE A 442 36.19 -4.75 -5.29
C ILE A 442 36.42 -4.94 -3.79
N SER A 443 37.22 -4.09 -3.16
CA SER A 443 37.45 -4.11 -1.69
C SER A 443 36.17 -3.88 -0.86
N GLN A 444 35.16 -3.26 -1.45
CA GLN A 444 33.86 -3.06 -0.81
C GLN A 444 33.01 -4.36 -0.74
N LEU A 445 33.38 -5.40 -1.46
CA LEU A 445 32.79 -6.73 -1.41
C LEU A 445 33.47 -7.61 -0.35
N SER A 446 33.47 -7.16 0.90
CA SER A 446 34.14 -7.85 2.00
C SER A 446 33.31 -7.84 3.28
N MET A 447 33.61 -8.77 4.19
CA MET A 447 32.97 -8.77 5.52
C MET A 447 33.31 -7.51 6.33
N ALA A 448 34.46 -6.88 6.06
CA ALA A 448 34.80 -5.59 6.67
C ALA A 448 33.84 -4.49 6.21
N ALA A 449 33.42 -4.49 4.94
CA ALA A 449 32.44 -3.56 4.42
C ALA A 449 31.05 -3.76 5.06
N VAL A 450 30.63 -4.99 5.29
CA VAL A 450 29.37 -5.31 5.98
C VAL A 450 29.42 -4.82 7.44
N LYS A 451 30.52 -5.04 8.13
CA LYS A 451 30.72 -4.53 9.49
C LYS A 451 30.77 -3.00 9.55
N ALA A 452 31.30 -2.35 8.53
CA ALA A 452 31.40 -0.88 8.44
C ALA A 452 30.00 -0.21 8.37
N VAL A 453 28.95 -0.93 7.95
CA VAL A 453 27.57 -0.46 7.96
C VAL A 453 26.80 -0.89 9.22
N GLY A 454 27.48 -1.35 10.25
CA GLY A 454 26.89 -1.69 11.56
C GLY A 454 26.26 -3.08 11.66
N LEU A 455 26.42 -3.95 10.64
CA LEU A 455 25.96 -5.33 10.70
C LEU A 455 27.06 -6.26 11.21
N THR A 456 26.76 -7.00 12.25
CA THR A 456 27.66 -8.07 12.74
C THR A 456 27.57 -9.29 11.82
N SER A 457 28.54 -10.22 11.95
CA SER A 457 28.49 -11.51 11.24
C SER A 457 27.23 -12.34 11.64
N GLN A 458 26.81 -12.21 12.89
CA GLN A 458 25.60 -12.85 13.39
C GLN A 458 24.34 -12.23 12.76
N ASP A 459 24.26 -10.89 12.66
CA ASP A 459 23.13 -10.21 12.00
C ASP A 459 23.00 -10.65 10.55
N LEU A 460 24.13 -10.71 9.82
CA LEU A 460 24.14 -11.16 8.43
C LEU A 460 23.64 -12.61 8.30
N LEU A 461 24.08 -13.50 9.19
CA LEU A 461 23.62 -14.90 9.19
C LEU A 461 22.10 -14.98 9.43
N ILE A 462 21.57 -14.23 10.39
CA ILE A 462 20.14 -14.21 10.70
C ILE A 462 19.34 -13.65 9.51
N VAL A 463 19.83 -12.57 8.88
CA VAL A 463 19.18 -11.98 7.70
C VAL A 463 19.16 -12.98 6.54
N ILE A 464 20.27 -13.64 6.26
CA ILE A 464 20.35 -14.66 5.20
C ILE A 464 19.41 -15.82 5.50
N ALA A 465 19.43 -16.37 6.73
CA ALA A 465 18.53 -17.45 7.14
C ALA A 465 17.05 -17.05 7.01
N GLY A 466 16.71 -15.85 7.47
CA GLY A 466 15.35 -15.30 7.36
C GLY A 466 14.91 -15.09 5.91
N CYS A 467 15.80 -14.59 5.04
CA CYS A 467 15.54 -14.47 3.60
C CYS A 467 15.34 -15.83 2.94
N ILE A 468 16.10 -16.87 3.33
CA ILE A 468 15.91 -18.24 2.85
C ILE A 468 14.55 -18.77 3.28
N ILE A 469 14.14 -18.55 4.53
CA ILE A 469 12.82 -18.95 5.01
C ILE A 469 11.71 -18.27 4.19
N ILE A 470 11.79 -16.95 3.97
CA ILE A 470 10.82 -16.23 3.13
C ILE A 470 10.82 -16.76 1.70
N PHE A 471 12.00 -17.03 1.13
CA PHE A 471 12.14 -17.56 -0.23
C PHE A 471 11.46 -18.94 -0.36
N VAL A 472 11.75 -19.87 0.55
CA VAL A 472 11.15 -21.21 0.57
C VAL A 472 9.62 -21.13 0.74
N VAL A 473 9.13 -20.35 1.70
CA VAL A 473 7.69 -20.12 1.91
C VAL A 473 7.05 -19.51 0.65
N SER A 474 7.73 -18.56 0.00
CA SER A 474 7.24 -17.96 -1.22
C SER A 474 7.19 -18.94 -2.39
N LEU A 475 8.20 -19.79 -2.51
CA LEU A 475 8.26 -20.84 -3.54
C LEU A 475 7.13 -21.87 -3.34
N LEU A 476 6.89 -22.30 -2.11
CA LEU A 476 5.79 -23.22 -1.78
C LEU A 476 4.43 -22.60 -2.15
N LYS A 477 4.22 -21.32 -1.83
CA LYS A 477 3.00 -20.58 -2.19
C LYS A 477 2.83 -20.39 -3.70
N GLU A 478 3.91 -20.12 -4.45
CA GLU A 478 3.87 -20.05 -5.94
C GLU A 478 3.45 -21.41 -6.55
N ASN A 479 3.81 -22.52 -5.90
CA ASN A 479 3.39 -23.87 -6.29
C ASN A 479 1.99 -24.27 -5.75
N GLY A 480 1.24 -23.33 -5.18
CA GLY A 480 -0.13 -23.56 -4.71
C GLY A 480 -0.25 -24.23 -3.33
N ILE A 481 0.84 -24.40 -2.58
CA ILE A 481 0.82 -25.03 -1.26
C ILE A 481 0.31 -24.03 -0.21
N ASN A 482 -0.77 -24.41 0.48
CA ASN A 482 -1.28 -23.66 1.61
C ASN A 482 -0.60 -24.11 2.91
N ILE A 483 0.43 -23.40 3.33
CA ILE A 483 1.30 -23.77 4.46
C ILE A 483 0.49 -23.93 5.76
N ARG A 484 -0.48 -23.06 6.03
CA ARG A 484 -1.28 -23.14 7.26
C ARG A 484 -2.17 -24.39 7.29
N GLU A 485 -2.78 -24.74 6.16
CA GLU A 485 -3.55 -25.99 6.04
C GLU A 485 -2.63 -27.21 6.12
N THR A 486 -1.43 -27.15 5.52
CA THR A 486 -0.44 -28.23 5.63
C THR A 486 0.01 -28.43 7.08
N ILE A 487 0.29 -27.37 7.83
CA ILE A 487 0.63 -27.47 9.26
C ILE A 487 -0.58 -28.03 10.03
N ALA A 488 -1.80 -27.60 9.73
CA ALA A 488 -3.01 -28.06 10.40
C ALA A 488 -3.31 -29.56 10.15
N SER A 489 -2.79 -30.14 9.06
CA SER A 489 -2.95 -31.58 8.76
C SER A 489 -2.01 -32.47 9.58
N TYR A 490 -0.95 -31.93 10.19
CA TYR A 490 -0.06 -32.71 11.05
C TYR A 490 -0.71 -33.06 12.40
N ASN A 491 -0.18 -34.08 13.08
CA ASN A 491 -0.63 -34.39 14.42
C ASN A 491 -0.35 -33.24 15.41
N ILE A 492 -1.06 -33.26 16.54
CA ILE A 492 -1.02 -32.11 17.49
C ILE A 492 0.38 -31.86 18.06
N VAL A 493 1.18 -32.91 18.26
CA VAL A 493 2.54 -32.81 18.83
C VAL A 493 3.46 -32.09 17.86
N ILE A 494 3.47 -32.49 16.58
CA ILE A 494 4.27 -31.82 15.53
C ILE A 494 3.86 -30.37 15.36
N ARG A 495 2.55 -30.08 15.38
CA ARG A 495 2.06 -28.68 15.30
C ARG A 495 2.59 -27.81 16.43
N TRP A 496 2.52 -28.31 17.67
CA TRP A 496 3.02 -27.56 18.83
C TRP A 496 4.54 -27.38 18.79
N ILE A 497 5.30 -28.38 18.35
CA ILE A 497 6.75 -28.26 18.16
C ILE A 497 7.03 -27.13 17.16
N ILE A 498 6.35 -27.10 16.01
CA ILE A 498 6.52 -26.04 15.00
C ILE A 498 6.20 -24.67 15.60
N TYR A 499 5.11 -24.53 16.34
CA TYR A 499 4.73 -23.25 16.93
C TYR A 499 5.72 -22.77 17.99
N ILE A 500 6.10 -23.67 18.90
CA ILE A 500 7.06 -23.32 19.98
C ILE A 500 8.41 -22.93 19.38
N VAL A 501 8.95 -23.73 18.45
CA VAL A 501 10.22 -23.42 17.78
C VAL A 501 10.14 -22.07 17.06
N PHE A 502 9.04 -21.78 16.37
CA PHE A 502 8.88 -20.53 15.65
C PHE A 502 8.74 -19.32 16.58
N ILE A 503 7.99 -19.46 17.67
CA ILE A 503 7.87 -18.41 18.71
C ILE A 503 9.24 -18.16 19.36
N MET A 504 9.93 -19.22 19.77
CA MET A 504 11.27 -19.10 20.37
C MET A 504 12.25 -18.45 19.40
N PHE A 505 12.17 -18.78 18.10
CA PHE A 505 12.99 -18.12 17.09
C PHE A 505 12.74 -16.61 17.01
N ILE A 506 11.47 -16.19 17.04
CA ILE A 506 11.12 -14.76 17.04
C ILE A 506 11.61 -14.08 18.32
N LEU A 507 11.44 -14.70 19.49
CA LEU A 507 11.85 -14.13 20.78
C LEU A 507 13.37 -14.01 20.93
N ILE A 508 14.12 -14.99 20.45
CA ILE A 508 15.60 -15.02 20.56
C ILE A 508 16.25 -14.09 19.54
N TYR A 509 15.74 -14.11 18.30
CA TYR A 509 16.35 -13.40 17.19
C TYR A 509 15.60 -12.14 16.76
N GLY A 510 14.46 -11.81 17.38
CA GLY A 510 13.77 -10.56 17.14
C GLY A 510 14.59 -9.36 17.67
N SER A 511 14.75 -8.33 16.86
CA SER A 511 15.39 -7.08 17.28
C SER A 511 14.40 -6.27 18.13
N THR A 512 14.80 -5.93 19.35
CA THR A 512 14.04 -5.06 20.26
C THR A 512 14.68 -3.69 20.43
N SER A 513 15.90 -3.51 19.89
CA SER A 513 16.73 -2.32 20.14
C SER A 513 16.30 -1.07 19.37
N THR A 514 15.48 -1.24 18.36
CA THR A 514 14.86 -0.14 17.60
C THR A 514 13.43 -0.50 17.31
N THR A 515 12.51 -0.20 18.26
CA THR A 515 11.08 -0.18 17.96
C THR A 515 10.81 0.96 16.97
N SER A 516 11.23 0.78 15.73
CA SER A 516 10.81 1.69 14.67
C SER A 516 9.33 1.41 14.42
N ASP A 517 8.52 2.44 14.45
CA ASP A 517 7.16 2.35 13.93
C ASP A 517 7.22 1.75 12.52
N PHE A 518 6.14 1.12 12.10
CA PHE A 518 6.08 0.61 10.74
C PHE A 518 6.33 1.74 9.74
N ILE A 519 7.10 1.47 8.70
CA ILE A 519 7.46 2.48 7.67
C ILE A 519 6.20 3.21 7.17
N TYR A 520 5.11 2.49 6.95
CA TYR A 520 3.85 3.07 6.46
C TYR A 520 2.97 3.73 7.53
N ALA A 521 3.30 3.65 8.81
CA ALA A 521 2.58 4.39 9.85
C ALA A 521 2.81 5.91 9.76
N ASN A 522 3.93 6.32 9.14
CA ASN A 522 4.34 7.70 8.97
C ASN A 522 3.99 8.29 7.57
N PHE A 523 3.24 7.53 6.74
CA PHE A 523 2.79 7.96 5.39
C PHE A 523 1.39 8.64 5.44
#